data_3118a7d39606b0351f7bba2837b39196
#
_entry.id   3118a7d39606b0351f7bba2837b39196
#
_cell.length_a   1.000
_cell.length_b   1.000
_cell.length_c   1.000
_cell.angle_alpha   90.00
_cell.angle_beta   90.00
_cell.angle_gamma   90.00
#
_symmetry.space_group_name_H-M   'P 1'
#
loop_
_entity.id
_entity.type
_entity.pdbx_description
1 polymer ?
#
loop_
_entity_poly.entity_id
_entity_poly.type
_entity_poly.pdbx_seq_one_letter_code
_entity_poly.pdbx_strand_id
1 'polypeptide(L)'
;MEDSLLAHAVAYINEDGTFSGSSFSGAASPSLKPLIREAAKAVPDPRGPGTVYEVWLRRNKGDTTDLTLGNLGGGSDFAGFYHHLGIPAGGIGFDAPNGIYHSMYDSYDWMSRFGDPGYRSHRAGAQLVAVMAARLANAELLPYDYVAFGTELIQLVSQLDSGLARKQWTVSTQGLKDALGRFTDAARALARVRDSALAAPDSARAARANAALMQVERRLTRPEGLASRRWYRSLQFASDVDNGYATMPFPSVNEAIRYADPATAERELADLTARVDRARAALEDATAALR
;
A
#
# COMPACT_ATOMS: atom_id res chain seq x y z
N MET A 1 -3.86 22.93 3.68
CA MET A 1 -4.23 21.52 3.99
C MET A 1 -3.17 20.54 3.45
N GLU A 2 -2.78 20.60 2.17
CA GLU A 2 -1.76 19.72 1.58
C GLU A 2 -0.47 19.71 2.40
N ASP A 3 0.13 20.86 2.68
CA ASP A 3 1.38 20.98 3.45
C ASP A 3 1.27 20.36 4.85
N SER A 4 0.12 20.53 5.52
CA SER A 4 -0.13 19.96 6.84
C SER A 4 -0.22 18.42 6.77
N LEU A 5 -0.87 17.86 5.75
CA LEU A 5 -0.94 16.41 5.54
C LEU A 5 0.45 15.84 5.21
N LEU A 6 1.19 16.52 4.35
CA LEU A 6 2.56 16.12 4.02
C LEU A 6 3.50 16.17 5.23
N ALA A 7 3.29 17.09 6.17
CA ALA A 7 4.10 17.20 7.37
C ALA A 7 3.72 16.18 8.46
N HIS A 8 2.44 15.83 8.60
CA HIS A 8 1.95 15.16 9.81
C HIS A 8 1.21 13.84 9.59
N ALA A 9 0.64 13.59 8.40
CA ALA A 9 -0.12 12.36 8.18
C ALA A 9 0.81 11.16 8.03
N VAL A 10 0.66 10.16 8.88
CA VAL A 10 1.47 8.93 8.85
C VAL A 10 0.84 7.86 7.97
N ALA A 11 -0.47 7.72 7.97
CA ALA A 11 -1.21 6.77 7.15
C ALA A 11 -2.65 7.24 6.94
N TYR A 12 -3.29 6.70 5.90
CA TYR A 12 -4.73 6.80 5.70
C TYR A 12 -5.35 5.40 5.77
N ILE A 13 -6.27 5.19 6.71
CA ILE A 13 -7.02 3.93 6.83
C ILE A 13 -8.39 4.14 6.22
N ASN A 14 -8.68 3.42 5.15
CA ASN A 14 -9.89 3.53 4.36
C ASN A 14 -10.91 2.47 4.76
N GLU A 15 -12.13 2.88 5.02
CA GLU A 15 -13.25 2.03 5.40
C GLU A 15 -14.42 2.21 4.44
N ASP A 16 -14.14 2.16 3.16
CA ASP A 16 -15.10 2.27 2.08
C ASP A 16 -15.51 0.88 1.54
N GLY A 17 -15.07 -0.16 2.21
CA GLY A 17 -15.38 -1.52 1.85
C GLY A 17 -16.82 -1.90 2.19
N THR A 18 -17.38 -2.82 1.42
CA THR A 18 -18.63 -3.46 1.80
C THR A 18 -18.38 -4.40 2.98
N PHE A 19 -19.24 -4.34 3.98
CA PHE A 19 -19.26 -5.29 5.10
C PHE A 19 -20.44 -6.28 4.95
N SER A 20 -20.80 -6.57 3.71
CA SER A 20 -21.96 -7.37 3.34
C SER A 20 -21.72 -8.88 3.38
N GLY A 21 -20.63 -9.32 3.96
CA GLY A 21 -20.26 -10.73 3.94
C GLY A 21 -19.36 -11.18 5.08
N SER A 22 -18.78 -12.35 4.88
CA SER A 22 -17.86 -12.96 5.84
C SER A 22 -16.47 -13.25 5.27
N SER A 23 -16.21 -12.87 4.02
CA SER A 23 -14.91 -13.05 3.41
C SER A 23 -14.08 -11.80 3.63
N PHE A 24 -13.10 -11.89 4.50
CA PHE A 24 -12.16 -10.79 4.72
C PHE A 24 -11.37 -10.51 3.44
N SER A 25 -11.28 -9.24 3.10
CA SER A 25 -10.46 -8.71 2.01
C SER A 25 -9.71 -7.46 2.47
N GLY A 26 -8.67 -7.09 1.75
CA GLY A 26 -7.96 -5.85 2.01
C GLY A 26 -6.95 -5.52 0.92
N ALA A 27 -6.65 -4.23 0.81
CA ALA A 27 -5.61 -3.71 -0.07
C ALA A 27 -4.86 -2.58 0.63
N ALA A 28 -3.56 -2.46 0.37
CA ALA A 28 -2.76 -1.42 1.01
C ALA A 28 -1.52 -1.07 0.17
N SER A 29 -0.88 0.07 0.51
CA SER A 29 0.52 0.25 0.16
C SER A 29 1.33 -0.92 0.73
N PRO A 30 2.32 -1.46 -0.01
CA PRO A 30 3.05 -2.64 0.45
C PRO A 30 3.68 -2.48 1.84
N SER A 31 4.07 -1.26 2.20
CA SER A 31 4.64 -0.92 3.52
C SER A 31 3.66 -1.14 4.70
N LEU A 32 2.34 -1.04 4.47
CA LEU A 32 1.29 -1.21 5.49
C LEU A 32 0.65 -2.60 5.51
N LYS A 33 0.89 -3.46 4.53
CA LYS A 33 0.32 -4.81 4.49
C LYS A 33 0.59 -5.62 5.77
N PRO A 34 1.82 -5.60 6.35
CA PRO A 34 2.07 -6.28 7.62
C PRO A 34 1.23 -5.75 8.78
N LEU A 35 0.94 -4.44 8.84
CA LEU A 35 0.08 -3.86 9.87
C LEU A 35 -1.34 -4.45 9.82
N ILE A 36 -1.91 -4.60 8.61
CA ILE A 36 -3.23 -5.22 8.41
C ILE A 36 -3.20 -6.69 8.84
N ARG A 37 -2.17 -7.44 8.46
CA ARG A 37 -2.02 -8.84 8.88
C ARG A 37 -1.97 -9.00 10.39
N GLU A 38 -1.18 -8.17 11.05
CA GLU A 38 -1.08 -8.18 12.52
C GLU A 38 -2.39 -7.76 13.20
N ALA A 39 -3.15 -6.81 12.63
CA ALA A 39 -4.49 -6.48 13.12
C ALA A 39 -5.45 -7.66 12.95
N ALA A 40 -5.41 -8.34 11.80
CA ALA A 40 -6.23 -9.52 11.53
C ALA A 40 -5.94 -10.70 12.49
N LYS A 41 -4.71 -10.82 13.00
CA LYS A 41 -4.34 -11.80 14.05
C LYS A 41 -4.89 -11.44 15.42
N ALA A 42 -5.20 -10.17 15.67
CA ALA A 42 -5.67 -9.69 16.98
C ALA A 42 -7.19 -9.62 17.11
N VAL A 43 -7.93 -9.64 15.99
CA VAL A 43 -9.39 -9.45 15.98
C VAL A 43 -10.10 -10.78 15.76
N PRO A 44 -11.11 -11.13 16.60
CA PRO A 44 -11.94 -12.32 16.38
C PRO A 44 -12.71 -12.23 15.06
N ASP A 45 -12.82 -13.37 14.36
CA ASP A 45 -13.64 -13.46 13.16
C ASP A 45 -15.13 -13.22 13.49
N PRO A 46 -15.88 -12.45 12.68
CA PRO A 46 -17.28 -12.14 12.98
C PRO A 46 -18.24 -13.35 12.93
N ARG A 47 -17.86 -14.42 12.25
CA ARG A 47 -18.78 -15.54 11.94
C ARG A 47 -18.22 -16.93 12.24
N GLY A 48 -17.02 -17.05 12.76
CA GLY A 48 -16.40 -18.35 13.05
C GLY A 48 -15.45 -18.32 14.25
N PRO A 49 -15.03 -19.48 14.73
CA PRO A 49 -14.03 -19.55 15.80
C PRO A 49 -12.64 -19.18 15.26
N GLY A 50 -11.88 -18.43 16.07
CA GLY A 50 -10.54 -17.96 15.78
C GLY A 50 -10.50 -16.49 15.33
N THR A 51 -9.33 -16.04 14.92
CA THR A 51 -9.10 -14.68 14.44
C THR A 51 -9.46 -14.53 12.94
N VAL A 52 -9.62 -13.29 12.49
CA VAL A 52 -9.84 -12.97 11.08
C VAL A 52 -8.73 -13.61 10.21
N TYR A 53 -7.48 -13.53 10.65
CA TYR A 53 -6.33 -14.12 9.98
C TYR A 53 -6.43 -15.66 9.86
N GLU A 54 -6.73 -16.35 10.98
CA GLU A 54 -6.84 -17.81 11.00
C GLU A 54 -8.00 -18.31 10.13
N VAL A 55 -9.15 -17.62 10.17
CA VAL A 55 -10.32 -17.98 9.35
C VAL A 55 -10.00 -17.77 7.87
N TRP A 56 -9.33 -16.67 7.53
CA TRP A 56 -8.91 -16.40 6.16
C TRP A 56 -7.96 -17.49 5.63
N LEU A 57 -6.93 -17.86 6.41
CA LEU A 57 -6.00 -18.94 6.03
C LEU A 57 -6.71 -20.28 5.84
N ARG A 58 -7.67 -20.63 6.74
CA ARG A 58 -8.43 -21.88 6.58
C ARG A 58 -9.26 -21.92 5.30
N ARG A 59 -9.83 -20.78 4.88
CA ARG A 59 -10.64 -20.69 3.66
C ARG A 59 -9.80 -20.74 2.39
N ASN A 60 -8.56 -20.26 2.45
CA ASN A 60 -7.63 -20.21 1.32
C ASN A 60 -6.52 -21.28 1.44
N LYS A 61 -6.81 -22.38 2.15
CA LYS A 61 -5.86 -23.44 2.42
C LYS A 61 -5.39 -24.10 1.11
N GLY A 62 -4.07 -24.10 0.92
CA GLY A 62 -3.42 -24.66 -0.27
C GLY A 62 -2.96 -23.59 -1.28
N ASP A 63 -3.51 -22.38 -1.24
CA ASP A 63 -3.16 -21.33 -2.19
C ASP A 63 -2.05 -20.39 -1.66
N THR A 64 -1.95 -20.26 -0.33
CA THR A 64 -0.99 -19.35 0.30
C THR A 64 -0.67 -19.76 1.74
N THR A 65 0.49 -19.35 2.21
CA THR A 65 0.95 -19.53 3.60
C THR A 65 0.73 -18.28 4.46
N ASP A 66 0.28 -17.17 3.87
CA ASP A 66 0.03 -15.91 4.57
C ASP A 66 -1.17 -15.18 3.95
N LEU A 67 -1.79 -14.28 4.72
CA LEU A 67 -2.89 -13.44 4.28
C LEU A 67 -2.48 -12.57 3.08
N THR A 68 -3.09 -12.83 1.93
CA THR A 68 -2.86 -12.07 0.70
C THR A 68 -3.66 -10.77 0.72
N LEU A 69 -2.97 -9.65 0.48
CA LEU A 69 -3.55 -8.32 0.39
C LEU A 69 -3.24 -7.71 -0.97
N GLY A 70 -4.26 -7.09 -1.58
CA GLY A 70 -4.13 -6.39 -2.86
C GLY A 70 -3.31 -5.11 -2.77
N ASN A 71 -3.06 -4.51 -3.92
CA ASN A 71 -2.56 -3.13 -4.04
C ASN A 71 -3.73 -2.18 -4.31
N LEU A 72 -3.57 -0.92 -3.92
CA LEU A 72 -4.61 0.08 -4.10
C LEU A 72 -4.73 0.47 -5.58
N GLY A 73 -5.93 0.35 -6.12
CA GLY A 73 -6.30 0.80 -7.45
C GLY A 73 -6.94 2.18 -7.44
N GLY A 74 -8.23 2.28 -7.80
CA GLY A 74 -8.99 3.53 -7.78
C GLY A 74 -10.35 3.37 -7.12
N GLY A 75 -11.17 4.43 -7.22
CA GLY A 75 -12.58 4.38 -6.84
C GLY A 75 -12.86 4.67 -5.36
N SER A 76 -11.89 5.17 -4.59
CA SER A 76 -12.10 5.52 -3.18
C SER A 76 -11.17 6.65 -2.72
N ASP A 77 -11.47 7.21 -1.55
CA ASP A 77 -10.87 8.43 -0.99
C ASP A 77 -9.37 8.31 -0.70
N PHE A 78 -8.83 7.09 -0.52
CA PHE A 78 -7.39 6.88 -0.37
C PHE A 78 -6.58 7.47 -1.53
N ALA A 79 -7.21 7.67 -2.69
CA ALA A 79 -6.52 8.19 -3.88
C ALA A 79 -5.91 9.56 -3.63
N GLY A 80 -6.58 10.46 -2.87
CA GLY A 80 -6.06 11.75 -2.49
C GLY A 80 -4.79 11.65 -1.64
N PHE A 81 -4.75 10.71 -0.72
CA PHE A 81 -3.62 10.48 0.17
C PHE A 81 -2.49 9.72 -0.52
N TYR A 82 -2.80 8.60 -1.15
CA TYR A 82 -1.78 7.69 -1.70
C TYR A 82 -1.31 8.08 -3.09
N HIS A 83 -2.25 8.28 -4.03
CA HIS A 83 -1.87 8.54 -5.42
C HIS A 83 -1.47 10.00 -5.67
N HIS A 84 -1.92 10.94 -4.81
CA HIS A 84 -1.57 12.35 -4.95
C HIS A 84 -0.45 12.76 -4.00
N LEU A 85 -0.54 12.45 -2.71
CA LEU A 85 0.40 12.91 -1.69
C LEU A 85 1.50 11.88 -1.34
N GLY A 86 1.39 10.62 -1.76
CA GLY A 86 2.35 9.58 -1.40
C GLY A 86 2.29 9.21 0.09
N ILE A 87 1.15 9.40 0.73
CA ILE A 87 0.92 8.97 2.11
C ILE A 87 0.48 7.52 2.07
N PRO A 88 1.16 6.60 2.82
CA PRO A 88 0.77 5.20 2.88
C PRO A 88 -0.71 5.04 3.22
N ALA A 89 -1.41 4.17 2.52
CA ALA A 89 -2.83 3.93 2.72
C ALA A 89 -3.17 2.45 2.72
N GLY A 90 -4.26 2.09 3.39
CA GLY A 90 -4.79 0.75 3.38
C GLY A 90 -6.27 0.73 3.70
N GLY A 91 -6.98 -0.27 3.18
CA GLY A 91 -8.40 -0.49 3.43
C GLY A 91 -8.69 -1.97 3.60
N ILE A 92 -9.78 -2.26 4.27
CA ILE A 92 -10.26 -3.61 4.57
C ILE A 92 -11.77 -3.71 4.30
N GLY A 93 -12.24 -4.93 4.17
CA GLY A 93 -13.66 -5.22 4.01
C GLY A 93 -14.01 -6.66 4.38
N PHE A 94 -15.32 -6.94 4.45
CA PHE A 94 -15.87 -8.28 4.57
C PHE A 94 -16.94 -8.45 3.50
N ASP A 95 -16.64 -9.23 2.48
CA ASP A 95 -17.46 -9.31 1.28
C ASP A 95 -18.22 -10.62 1.16
N ALA A 96 -19.33 -10.56 0.42
CA ALA A 96 -20.01 -11.70 -0.18
C ALA A 96 -20.55 -11.28 -1.55
N PRO A 97 -20.69 -12.21 -2.49
CA PRO A 97 -21.33 -11.92 -3.77
C PRO A 97 -22.74 -11.39 -3.58
N ASN A 98 -23.02 -10.21 -4.12
CA ASN A 98 -24.35 -9.62 -4.17
C ASN A 98 -24.46 -8.70 -5.40
N GLY A 99 -25.68 -8.29 -5.75
CA GLY A 99 -25.95 -7.44 -6.93
C GLY A 99 -26.44 -6.04 -6.56
N ILE A 100 -26.27 -5.60 -5.31
CA ILE A 100 -26.84 -4.32 -4.85
C ILE A 100 -25.93 -3.12 -5.07
N TYR A 101 -24.62 -3.36 -5.29
CA TYR A 101 -23.63 -2.30 -5.43
C TYR A 101 -24.05 -1.25 -6.46
N HIS A 102 -24.01 0.02 -6.06
CA HIS A 102 -24.44 1.18 -6.87
C HIS A 102 -25.90 1.13 -7.33
N SER A 103 -26.77 0.41 -6.64
CA SER A 103 -28.20 0.40 -6.89
C SER A 103 -28.98 1.05 -5.75
N MET A 104 -30.25 1.39 -5.99
CA MET A 104 -31.13 1.91 -4.96
C MET A 104 -31.49 0.87 -3.86
N TYR A 105 -31.13 -0.40 -4.06
CA TYR A 105 -31.30 -1.46 -3.08
C TYR A 105 -30.16 -1.51 -2.06
N ASP A 106 -29.05 -0.80 -2.30
CA ASP A 106 -27.97 -0.63 -1.30
C ASP A 106 -28.44 0.34 -0.21
N SER A 107 -29.11 -0.22 0.78
CA SER A 107 -29.82 0.51 1.80
C SER A 107 -29.61 -0.10 3.19
N TYR A 108 -29.90 0.69 4.21
CA TYR A 108 -29.90 0.22 5.60
C TYR A 108 -30.77 -1.03 5.82
N ASP A 109 -31.98 -1.07 5.21
CA ASP A 109 -32.89 -2.21 5.33
C ASP A 109 -32.26 -3.47 4.75
N TRP A 110 -31.66 -3.39 3.56
CA TRP A 110 -30.96 -4.52 2.97
C TRP A 110 -29.77 -4.97 3.84
N MET A 111 -28.95 -4.03 4.29
CA MET A 111 -27.76 -4.33 5.08
C MET A 111 -28.13 -5.00 6.41
N SER A 112 -29.13 -4.48 7.11
CA SER A 112 -29.56 -5.00 8.40
C SER A 112 -30.20 -6.37 8.32
N ARG A 113 -30.86 -6.71 7.20
CA ARG A 113 -31.61 -7.96 7.02
C ARG A 113 -30.80 -9.04 6.30
N PHE A 114 -30.00 -8.68 5.34
CA PHE A 114 -29.34 -9.61 4.42
C PHE A 114 -27.82 -9.47 4.37
N GLY A 115 -27.29 -8.26 4.30
CA GLY A 115 -25.87 -8.00 4.14
C GLY A 115 -25.06 -8.40 5.37
N ASP A 116 -25.38 -7.81 6.52
CA ASP A 116 -24.71 -8.12 7.79
C ASP A 116 -25.70 -8.08 8.97
N PRO A 117 -26.62 -9.05 9.08
CA PRO A 117 -27.57 -9.14 10.19
C PRO A 117 -26.86 -9.13 11.55
N GLY A 118 -27.18 -8.12 12.36
CA GLY A 118 -26.56 -7.90 13.66
C GLY A 118 -25.17 -7.22 13.61
N TYR A 119 -24.78 -6.70 12.45
CA TYR A 119 -23.57 -5.86 12.25
C TYR A 119 -22.28 -6.48 12.77
N ARG A 120 -22.13 -7.80 12.60
CA ARG A 120 -20.96 -8.56 13.09
C ARG A 120 -19.69 -8.23 12.31
N SER A 121 -19.81 -8.16 10.98
CA SER A 121 -18.70 -7.81 10.10
C SER A 121 -18.31 -6.32 10.26
N HIS A 122 -19.29 -5.43 10.39
CA HIS A 122 -19.04 -4.01 10.71
C HIS A 122 -18.29 -3.85 12.04
N ARG A 123 -18.70 -4.59 13.08
CA ARG A 123 -18.00 -4.58 14.35
C ARG A 123 -16.55 -5.08 14.22
N ALA A 124 -16.32 -6.16 13.47
CA ALA A 124 -14.97 -6.67 13.25
C ALA A 124 -14.13 -5.68 12.45
N GLY A 125 -14.69 -5.00 11.43
CA GLY A 125 -14.03 -3.91 10.70
C GLY A 125 -13.62 -2.77 11.63
N ALA A 126 -14.55 -2.27 12.44
CA ALA A 126 -14.25 -1.23 13.42
C ALA A 126 -13.15 -1.64 14.43
N GLN A 127 -13.13 -2.90 14.85
CA GLN A 127 -12.07 -3.43 15.71
C GLN A 127 -10.72 -3.48 15.00
N LEU A 128 -10.68 -3.91 13.72
CA LEU A 128 -9.46 -3.93 12.92
C LEU A 128 -8.89 -2.51 12.76
N VAL A 129 -9.73 -1.54 12.42
CA VAL A 129 -9.33 -0.13 12.32
C VAL A 129 -8.81 0.40 13.64
N ALA A 130 -9.51 0.12 14.74
CA ALA A 130 -9.07 0.55 16.07
C ALA A 130 -7.70 -0.03 16.44
N VAL A 131 -7.44 -1.32 16.14
CA VAL A 131 -6.15 -1.96 16.37
C VAL A 131 -5.06 -1.33 15.50
N MET A 132 -5.32 -1.10 14.21
CA MET A 132 -4.36 -0.45 13.31
C MET A 132 -4.04 0.97 13.76
N ALA A 133 -5.07 1.77 14.07
CA ALA A 133 -4.91 3.13 14.56
C ALA A 133 -4.12 3.19 15.88
N ALA A 134 -4.46 2.31 16.83
CA ALA A 134 -3.74 2.22 18.10
C ALA A 134 -2.26 1.84 17.92
N ARG A 135 -1.96 0.90 17.01
CA ARG A 135 -0.59 0.51 16.70
C ARG A 135 0.21 1.64 16.05
N LEU A 136 -0.41 2.41 15.14
CA LEU A 136 0.22 3.58 14.54
C LEU A 136 0.45 4.70 15.56
N ALA A 137 -0.57 5.01 16.37
CA ALA A 137 -0.52 6.11 17.34
C ALA A 137 0.44 5.87 18.51
N ASN A 138 0.59 4.61 18.93
CA ASN A 138 1.47 4.25 20.07
C ASN A 138 2.85 3.73 19.63
N ALA A 139 3.12 3.67 18.33
CA ALA A 139 4.40 3.21 17.84
C ALA A 139 5.49 4.26 18.10
N GLU A 140 6.53 3.89 18.80
CA GLU A 140 7.72 4.73 18.93
C GLU A 140 8.40 4.92 17.56
N LEU A 141 8.51 3.84 16.77
CA LEU A 141 8.92 3.86 15.37
C LEU A 141 7.77 3.40 14.50
N LEU A 142 7.43 4.20 13.50
CA LEU A 142 6.33 3.91 12.56
C LEU A 142 6.45 2.50 11.99
N PRO A 143 5.37 1.69 12.03
CA PRO A 143 5.41 0.26 11.71
C PRO A 143 5.37 -0.02 10.21
N TYR A 144 6.13 0.75 9.42
CA TYR A 144 6.28 0.49 7.99
C TYR A 144 7.27 -0.64 7.74
N ASP A 145 6.94 -1.53 6.81
CA ASP A 145 7.83 -2.58 6.33
C ASP A 145 8.33 -2.27 4.92
N TYR A 146 9.47 -1.61 4.85
CA TYR A 146 10.08 -1.27 3.57
C TYR A 146 10.88 -2.43 2.94
N VAL A 147 11.13 -3.52 3.67
CA VAL A 147 11.67 -4.75 3.08
C VAL A 147 10.59 -5.44 2.25
N ALA A 148 9.39 -5.61 2.81
CA ALA A 148 8.23 -6.11 2.08
C ALA A 148 7.88 -5.22 0.88
N PHE A 149 7.91 -3.90 1.07
CA PHE A 149 7.68 -2.90 0.02
C PHE A 149 8.65 -3.08 -1.16
N GLY A 150 9.95 -3.06 -0.92
CA GLY A 150 10.95 -3.20 -1.98
C GLY A 150 10.89 -4.56 -2.68
N THR A 151 10.65 -5.63 -1.92
CA THR A 151 10.49 -6.98 -2.45
C THR A 151 9.31 -7.07 -3.41
N GLU A 152 8.17 -6.51 -3.04
CA GLU A 152 6.98 -6.52 -3.89
C GLU A 152 7.18 -5.67 -5.16
N LEU A 153 7.79 -4.48 -5.06
CA LEU A 153 8.08 -3.66 -6.23
C LEU A 153 9.02 -4.37 -7.21
N ILE A 154 10.05 -5.08 -6.72
CA ILE A 154 10.93 -5.89 -7.59
C ILE A 154 10.13 -6.93 -8.37
N GLN A 155 9.21 -7.63 -7.71
CA GLN A 155 8.36 -8.63 -8.38
C GLN A 155 7.48 -8.01 -9.46
N LEU A 156 6.95 -6.81 -9.21
CA LEU A 156 6.09 -6.09 -10.15
C LEU A 156 6.83 -5.58 -11.41
N VAL A 157 8.17 -5.43 -11.37
CA VAL A 157 8.95 -5.06 -12.57
C VAL A 157 8.77 -6.08 -13.70
N SER A 158 8.50 -7.35 -13.38
CA SER A 158 8.22 -8.39 -14.39
C SER A 158 7.03 -8.06 -15.30
N GLN A 159 6.08 -7.26 -14.80
CA GLN A 159 4.95 -6.78 -15.61
C GLN A 159 5.40 -5.76 -16.67
N LEU A 160 6.36 -4.89 -16.34
CA LEU A 160 7.00 -3.98 -17.30
C LEU A 160 7.77 -4.76 -18.36
N ASP A 161 8.60 -5.74 -17.94
CA ASP A 161 9.34 -6.60 -18.86
C ASP A 161 8.40 -7.30 -19.85
N SER A 162 7.29 -7.84 -19.34
CA SER A 162 6.27 -8.48 -20.17
C SER A 162 5.60 -7.50 -21.13
N GLY A 163 5.36 -6.27 -20.70
CA GLY A 163 4.80 -5.20 -21.54
C GLY A 163 5.74 -4.81 -22.68
N LEU A 164 7.01 -4.58 -22.35
CA LEU A 164 8.07 -4.24 -23.30
C LEU A 164 8.28 -5.37 -24.33
N ALA A 165 8.31 -6.62 -23.86
CA ALA A 165 8.45 -7.78 -24.75
C ALA A 165 7.30 -7.91 -25.75
N ARG A 166 6.03 -7.69 -25.32
CA ARG A 166 4.88 -7.67 -26.22
C ARG A 166 4.95 -6.59 -27.30
N LYS A 167 5.57 -5.45 -26.97
CA LYS A 167 5.82 -4.35 -27.92
C LYS A 167 7.07 -4.57 -28.77
N GLN A 168 7.87 -5.60 -28.49
CA GLN A 168 9.17 -5.87 -29.11
C GLN A 168 10.16 -4.70 -28.96
N TRP A 169 10.09 -4.00 -27.80
CA TRP A 169 10.98 -2.89 -27.49
C TRP A 169 12.21 -3.39 -26.71
N THR A 170 13.36 -2.82 -27.01
CA THR A 170 14.65 -3.17 -26.37
C THR A 170 14.97 -2.34 -25.12
N VAL A 171 13.98 -1.63 -24.58
CA VAL A 171 14.11 -0.84 -23.36
C VAL A 171 14.38 -1.76 -22.16
N SER A 172 15.41 -1.42 -21.37
CA SER A 172 15.86 -2.25 -20.25
C SER A 172 15.34 -1.73 -18.91
N THR A 173 14.76 -2.62 -18.11
CA THR A 173 14.35 -2.35 -16.74
C THR A 173 15.46 -2.61 -15.71
N GLN A 174 16.68 -3.01 -16.14
CA GLN A 174 17.74 -3.45 -15.23
C GLN A 174 18.14 -2.35 -14.23
N GLY A 175 18.24 -1.09 -14.67
CA GLY A 175 18.55 0.03 -13.79
C GLY A 175 17.54 0.20 -12.65
N LEU A 176 16.23 0.00 -12.93
CA LEU A 176 15.19 0.02 -11.92
C LEU A 176 15.30 -1.16 -10.95
N LYS A 177 15.57 -2.38 -11.46
CA LYS A 177 15.79 -3.57 -10.61
C LYS A 177 16.97 -3.37 -9.66
N ASP A 178 18.07 -2.82 -10.16
CA ASP A 178 19.26 -2.55 -9.35
C ASP A 178 18.97 -1.48 -8.28
N ALA A 179 18.24 -0.42 -8.61
CA ALA A 179 17.84 0.60 -7.65
C ALA A 179 16.91 0.05 -6.56
N LEU A 180 15.92 -0.77 -6.92
CA LEU A 180 15.05 -1.45 -5.97
C LEU A 180 15.80 -2.46 -5.10
N GLY A 181 16.81 -3.13 -5.64
CA GLY A 181 17.74 -3.98 -4.89
C GLY A 181 18.45 -3.18 -3.79
N ARG A 182 19.10 -2.06 -4.16
CA ARG A 182 19.76 -1.15 -3.20
C ARG A 182 18.77 -0.59 -2.16
N PHE A 183 17.57 -0.22 -2.58
CA PHE A 183 16.50 0.22 -1.67
C PHE A 183 16.16 -0.87 -0.64
N THR A 184 15.99 -2.10 -1.09
CA THR A 184 15.66 -3.24 -0.21
C THR A 184 16.81 -3.55 0.77
N ASP A 185 18.06 -3.39 0.34
CA ASP A 185 19.23 -3.55 1.22
C ASP A 185 19.30 -2.45 2.28
N ALA A 186 18.99 -1.19 1.93
CA ALA A 186 18.85 -0.10 2.89
C ALA A 186 17.71 -0.36 3.89
N ALA A 187 16.57 -0.88 3.42
CA ALA A 187 15.45 -1.28 4.28
C ALA A 187 15.84 -2.39 5.27
N ARG A 188 16.61 -3.39 4.83
CA ARG A 188 17.17 -4.43 5.71
C ARG A 188 18.16 -3.87 6.73
N ALA A 189 18.97 -2.88 6.33
CA ALA A 189 19.87 -2.20 7.26
C ALA A 189 19.11 -1.45 8.36
N LEU A 190 18.03 -0.75 7.99
CA LEU A 190 17.12 -0.12 8.94
C LEU A 190 16.48 -1.14 9.89
N ALA A 191 15.97 -2.26 9.37
CA ALA A 191 15.36 -3.32 10.18
C ALA A 191 16.32 -3.85 11.25
N ARG A 192 17.60 -4.05 10.91
CA ARG A 192 18.63 -4.53 11.87
C ARG A 192 18.89 -3.56 13.03
N VAL A 193 18.81 -2.25 12.83
CA VAL A 193 19.03 -1.26 13.89
C VAL A 193 17.77 -0.95 14.69
N ARG A 194 16.60 -1.22 14.11
CA ARG A 194 15.29 -0.94 14.71
C ARG A 194 15.09 -1.64 16.04
N ASP A 195 15.38 -2.94 16.11
CA ASP A 195 15.16 -3.73 17.34
C ASP A 195 16.03 -3.23 18.47
N SER A 196 17.28 -2.88 18.21
CA SER A 196 18.18 -2.29 19.19
C SER A 196 17.73 -0.90 19.66
N ALA A 197 17.21 -0.09 18.73
CA ALA A 197 16.68 1.24 19.04
C ALA A 197 15.42 1.14 19.93
N LEU A 198 14.53 0.18 19.65
CA LEU A 198 13.33 -0.07 20.46
C LEU A 198 13.66 -0.63 21.85
N ALA A 199 14.76 -1.37 22.00
CA ALA A 199 15.22 -1.87 23.30
C ALA A 199 15.82 -0.77 24.19
N ALA A 200 16.27 0.35 23.61
CA ALA A 200 16.79 1.52 24.32
C ALA A 200 16.11 2.80 23.77
N PRO A 201 14.85 3.06 24.18
CA PRO A 201 14.03 4.14 23.63
C PRO A 201 14.66 5.52 23.81
N ASP A 202 14.64 6.31 22.73
CA ASP A 202 15.05 7.72 22.70
C ASP A 202 14.07 8.47 21.79
N SER A 203 13.19 9.24 22.39
CA SER A 203 12.12 9.95 21.67
C SER A 203 12.64 10.95 20.62
N ALA A 204 13.80 11.55 20.85
CA ALA A 204 14.39 12.49 19.88
C ALA A 204 14.96 11.75 18.66
N ARG A 205 15.60 10.60 18.86
CA ARG A 205 16.02 9.72 17.75
C ARG A 205 14.81 9.18 17.00
N ALA A 206 13.82 8.67 17.71
CA ALA A 206 12.59 8.13 17.12
C ALA A 206 11.87 9.20 16.29
N ALA A 207 11.75 10.43 16.78
CA ALA A 207 11.12 11.52 16.03
C ALA A 207 11.86 11.83 14.73
N ARG A 208 13.21 11.88 14.75
CA ARG A 208 14.01 12.09 13.52
C ARG A 208 13.87 10.93 12.54
N ALA A 209 13.92 9.70 13.04
CA ALA A 209 13.75 8.51 12.21
C ALA A 209 12.35 8.46 11.58
N ASN A 210 11.29 8.74 12.34
CA ASN A 210 9.92 8.78 11.84
C ASN A 210 9.73 9.88 10.78
N ALA A 211 10.33 11.06 10.97
CA ALA A 211 10.30 12.11 9.96
C ALA A 211 10.92 11.65 8.64
N ALA A 212 12.03 10.92 8.68
CA ALA A 212 12.66 10.34 7.48
C ALA A 212 11.82 9.20 6.88
N LEU A 213 11.27 8.29 7.71
CA LEU A 213 10.41 7.19 7.27
C LEU A 213 9.17 7.69 6.52
N MET A 214 8.56 8.77 7.00
CA MET A 214 7.42 9.40 6.33
C MET A 214 7.77 9.94 4.94
N GLN A 215 9.04 10.21 4.64
CA GLN A 215 9.44 10.71 3.32
C GLN A 215 9.61 9.60 2.27
N VAL A 216 9.75 8.34 2.66
CA VAL A 216 10.11 7.25 1.72
C VAL A 216 9.13 7.16 0.55
N GLU A 217 7.84 6.97 0.81
CA GLU A 217 6.85 6.86 -0.27
C GLU A 217 6.53 8.21 -0.92
N ARG A 218 6.65 9.33 -0.18
CA ARG A 218 6.49 10.69 -0.72
C ARG A 218 7.55 11.01 -1.78
N ARG A 219 8.76 10.48 -1.64
CA ARG A 219 9.82 10.65 -2.64
C ARG A 219 9.59 9.86 -3.93
N LEU A 220 8.62 8.95 -3.93
CA LEU A 220 8.14 8.25 -5.12
C LEU A 220 6.99 8.99 -5.82
N THR A 221 6.66 10.21 -5.40
CA THR A 221 5.72 11.08 -6.10
C THR A 221 6.47 12.09 -6.99
N ARG A 222 5.79 12.54 -8.06
CA ARG A 222 6.26 13.56 -8.99
C ARG A 222 5.32 14.78 -8.92
N PRO A 223 5.79 15.97 -8.53
CA PRO A 223 4.94 17.16 -8.39
C PRO A 223 4.14 17.50 -9.65
N GLU A 224 4.72 17.30 -10.83
CA GLU A 224 4.10 17.54 -12.14
C GLU A 224 3.02 16.52 -12.48
N GLY A 225 2.97 15.41 -11.74
CA GLY A 225 2.06 14.28 -11.97
C GLY A 225 2.40 13.43 -13.19
N LEU A 226 1.53 12.49 -13.51
CA LEU A 226 1.66 11.67 -14.72
C LEU A 226 1.39 12.53 -15.97
N ALA A 227 2.07 12.23 -17.07
CA ALA A 227 1.96 13.00 -18.31
C ALA A 227 0.51 13.06 -18.83
N SER A 228 -0.22 11.95 -18.72
CA SER A 228 -1.61 11.82 -19.15
C SER A 228 -2.63 12.34 -18.12
N ARG A 229 -2.28 12.28 -16.82
CA ARG A 229 -3.18 12.51 -15.68
C ARG A 229 -2.46 13.24 -14.55
N ARG A 230 -2.23 14.54 -14.71
CA ARG A 230 -1.39 15.36 -13.82
C ARG A 230 -1.79 15.35 -12.35
N TRP A 231 -3.03 15.02 -12.04
CA TRP A 231 -3.47 14.90 -10.66
C TRP A 231 -2.84 13.69 -9.96
N TYR A 232 -2.61 12.58 -10.67
CA TYR A 232 -1.89 11.42 -10.14
C TYR A 232 -0.40 11.71 -10.10
N ARG A 233 0.18 11.74 -8.90
CA ARG A 233 1.60 12.06 -8.66
C ARG A 233 2.44 10.84 -8.30
N SER A 234 1.83 9.78 -7.78
CA SER A 234 2.53 8.54 -7.40
C SER A 234 3.05 7.81 -8.63
N LEU A 235 4.35 7.45 -8.61
CA LEU A 235 5.00 6.64 -9.63
C LEU A 235 5.06 5.16 -9.25
N GLN A 236 4.63 4.81 -8.04
CA GLN A 236 4.59 3.41 -7.58
C GLN A 236 3.27 2.73 -7.95
N PHE A 237 2.13 3.36 -7.69
CA PHE A 237 0.79 2.86 -8.01
C PHE A 237 -0.15 4.01 -8.36
N ALA A 238 -1.08 3.74 -9.26
CA ALA A 238 -2.24 4.58 -9.54
C ALA A 238 -3.42 3.70 -9.95
N SER A 239 -4.60 4.27 -10.13
CA SER A 239 -5.68 3.57 -10.82
C SER A 239 -5.27 3.29 -12.26
N ASP A 240 -5.70 2.16 -12.80
CA ASP A 240 -5.47 1.84 -14.22
C ASP A 240 -6.20 2.86 -15.11
N VAL A 241 -5.53 3.32 -16.16
CA VAL A 241 -6.05 4.36 -17.06
C VAL A 241 -7.27 3.90 -17.85
N ASP A 242 -7.35 2.61 -18.14
CA ASP A 242 -8.46 2.02 -18.91
C ASP A 242 -9.57 1.47 -18.01
N ASN A 243 -9.19 1.09 -16.78
CA ASN A 243 -10.10 0.59 -15.75
C ASN A 243 -9.85 1.35 -14.46
N GLY A 244 -10.63 2.37 -14.20
CA GLY A 244 -10.45 3.28 -13.05
C GLY A 244 -10.43 2.61 -11.66
N TYR A 245 -10.86 1.36 -11.53
CA TYR A 245 -10.80 0.59 -10.28
C TYR A 245 -9.54 -0.26 -10.12
N ALA A 246 -9.01 -0.78 -11.23
CA ALA A 246 -7.85 -1.67 -11.19
C ALA A 246 -6.58 -0.93 -10.75
N THR A 247 -5.64 -1.67 -10.21
CA THR A 247 -4.31 -1.16 -9.85
C THR A 247 -3.38 -1.16 -11.05
N MET A 248 -2.67 -0.07 -11.27
CA MET A 248 -1.57 0.03 -12.23
C MET A 248 -0.25 0.28 -11.47
N PRO A 249 0.64 -0.70 -11.35
CA PRO A 249 1.98 -0.46 -10.81
C PRO A 249 2.82 0.33 -11.83
N PHE A 250 3.73 1.15 -11.35
CA PHE A 250 4.61 1.98 -12.17
C PHE A 250 3.87 2.74 -13.28
N PRO A 251 2.84 3.55 -12.91
CA PRO A 251 1.87 4.05 -13.87
C PRO A 251 2.50 4.87 -15.00
N SER A 252 3.51 5.69 -14.74
CA SER A 252 4.16 6.50 -15.78
C SER A 252 4.81 5.63 -16.87
N VAL A 253 5.48 4.54 -16.45
CA VAL A 253 6.14 3.60 -17.37
C VAL A 253 5.11 2.74 -18.09
N ASN A 254 4.10 2.23 -17.37
CA ASN A 254 3.04 1.41 -17.98
C ASN A 254 2.23 2.19 -19.00
N GLU A 255 1.90 3.46 -18.72
CA GLU A 255 1.21 4.33 -19.69
C GLU A 255 2.10 4.62 -20.92
N ALA A 256 3.41 4.84 -20.72
CA ALA A 256 4.34 5.00 -21.82
C ALA A 256 4.41 3.74 -22.71
N ILE A 257 4.45 2.54 -22.11
CA ILE A 257 4.43 1.27 -22.86
C ILE A 257 3.13 1.08 -23.62
N ARG A 258 1.99 1.46 -23.03
CA ARG A 258 0.67 1.28 -23.68
C ARG A 258 0.44 2.28 -24.83
N TYR A 259 0.78 3.57 -24.62
CA TYR A 259 0.25 4.69 -25.42
C TYR A 259 1.30 5.62 -26.00
N ALA A 260 2.58 5.41 -25.71
CA ALA A 260 3.65 6.25 -26.24
C ALA A 260 4.68 5.44 -27.05
N ASP A 261 5.96 5.74 -26.87
CA ASP A 261 7.08 5.20 -27.63
C ASP A 261 8.24 4.74 -26.71
N PRO A 262 9.22 3.97 -27.24
CA PRO A 262 10.35 3.49 -26.46
C PRO A 262 11.13 4.60 -25.74
N ALA A 263 11.36 5.72 -26.40
CA ALA A 263 12.14 6.84 -25.83
C ALA A 263 11.40 7.47 -24.63
N THR A 264 10.06 7.53 -24.69
CA THR A 264 9.24 7.95 -23.55
C THR A 264 9.32 6.94 -22.39
N ALA A 265 9.22 5.64 -22.68
CA ALA A 265 9.36 4.60 -21.68
C ALA A 265 10.74 4.62 -20.99
N GLU A 266 11.82 4.87 -21.73
CA GLU A 266 13.17 5.03 -21.18
C GLU A 266 13.27 6.24 -20.24
N ARG A 267 12.71 7.39 -20.62
CA ARG A 267 12.68 8.59 -19.78
C ARG A 267 11.91 8.38 -18.49
N GLU A 268 10.74 7.72 -18.57
CA GLU A 268 9.91 7.43 -17.39
C GLU A 268 10.59 6.40 -16.47
N LEU A 269 11.28 5.41 -17.02
CA LEU A 269 12.11 4.47 -16.24
C LEU A 269 13.26 5.19 -15.54
N ALA A 270 13.92 6.12 -16.20
CA ALA A 270 15.02 6.89 -15.61
C ALA A 270 14.54 7.78 -14.46
N ASP A 271 13.40 8.48 -14.61
CA ASP A 271 12.82 9.29 -13.53
C ASP A 271 12.38 8.42 -12.35
N LEU A 272 11.69 7.32 -12.61
CA LEU A 272 11.29 6.36 -11.56
C LEU A 272 12.52 5.82 -10.81
N THR A 273 13.57 5.42 -11.53
CA THR A 273 14.83 4.92 -10.95
C THR A 273 15.45 5.96 -10.02
N ALA A 274 15.55 7.21 -10.48
CA ALA A 274 16.10 8.31 -9.69
C ALA A 274 15.26 8.57 -8.41
N ARG A 275 13.93 8.40 -8.48
CA ARG A 275 13.06 8.56 -7.31
C ARG A 275 13.19 7.40 -6.33
N VAL A 276 13.39 6.18 -6.80
CA VAL A 276 13.72 5.03 -5.94
C VAL A 276 15.01 5.29 -5.17
N ASP A 277 16.05 5.86 -5.80
CA ASP A 277 17.28 6.23 -5.11
C ASP A 277 17.06 7.36 -4.07
N ARG A 278 16.17 8.33 -4.34
CA ARG A 278 15.78 9.34 -3.32
C ARG A 278 15.01 8.71 -2.15
N ALA A 279 14.14 7.75 -2.41
CA ALA A 279 13.42 7.02 -1.37
C ALA A 279 14.39 6.18 -0.52
N ARG A 280 15.39 5.55 -1.16
CA ARG A 280 16.49 4.86 -0.48
C ARG A 280 17.25 5.78 0.46
N ALA A 281 17.59 6.99 0.02
CA ALA A 281 18.28 7.96 0.87
C ALA A 281 17.48 8.29 2.15
N ALA A 282 16.15 8.36 2.08
CA ALA A 282 15.31 8.55 3.27
C ALA A 282 15.39 7.36 4.25
N LEU A 283 15.55 6.12 3.77
CA LEU A 283 15.81 4.95 4.64
C LEU A 283 17.18 5.02 5.30
N GLU A 284 18.19 5.52 4.58
CA GLU A 284 19.54 5.73 5.12
C GLU A 284 19.55 6.82 6.19
N ASP A 285 18.80 7.93 5.96
CA ASP A 285 18.61 9.01 6.94
C ASP A 285 17.91 8.47 8.22
N ALA A 286 16.86 7.65 8.07
CA ALA A 286 16.19 7.01 9.19
C ALA A 286 17.15 6.08 9.96
N THR A 287 17.96 5.30 9.25
CA THR A 287 18.97 4.41 9.85
C THR A 287 20.04 5.19 10.62
N ALA A 288 20.51 6.30 10.06
CA ALA A 288 21.47 7.18 10.71
C ALA A 288 20.90 7.84 11.97
N ALA A 289 19.63 8.24 11.94
CA ALA A 289 18.96 8.85 13.08
C ALA A 289 18.80 7.87 14.28
N LEU A 290 18.78 6.55 14.04
CA LEU A 290 18.65 5.51 15.07
C LEU A 290 19.99 5.05 15.65
N ARG A 291 21.12 5.37 15.04
CA ARG A 291 22.47 5.09 15.53
C ARG A 291 22.95 6.16 16.49
#